data_d6e3caefeb71b17344fda350a868b6a5
#
_entry.id   d6e3caefeb71b17344fda350a868b6a5
#
_cell.length_a   1.000
_cell.length_b   1.000
_cell.length_c   1.000
_cell.angle_alpha   90.00
_cell.angle_beta   90.00
_cell.angle_gamma   90.00
#
_symmetry.space_group_name_H-M   'P 1'
#
loop_
_entity.id
_entity.type
_entity.pdbx_description
1 polymer ?
#
loop_
_entity_poly.entity_id
_entity_poly.type
_entity_poly.pdbx_seq_one_letter_code
_entity_poly.pdbx_strand_id
1 'polypeptide(L)'
;MIALYLSGRFISSSKVVPQIILSLINFKDFFFGKPLQYPFSKATTRKGEKKMKKNNIPTRIYLTEDQIPTTWYNLRADMKEKPAPLLNPGTKKPVTVSELSNVFCEKLAEQELDNDTRYFEIPKEVRDFYKMYRPSPLVRAYNLEKALGTPARIYFKYEGNNTSGSHKLNSAAAQVYYAKDQGLKGLTTETGAGQWGTALAESSAFFNLPLTVYMVKVS
;
A
#
# COMPACT_ATOMS: atom_id res chain seq x y z
N MET A 1 -7.54 3.17 -0.42
CA MET A 1 -6.76 2.82 -1.61
C MET A 1 -5.84 1.69 -1.20
N ILE A 2 -6.23 0.46 -1.51
CA ILE A 2 -5.41 -0.73 -1.29
C ILE A 2 -4.60 -0.88 -2.57
N ALA A 3 -3.36 -0.45 -2.57
CA ALA A 3 -2.44 -0.81 -3.63
C ALA A 3 -2.13 -2.30 -3.45
N LEU A 4 -2.58 -3.14 -4.35
CA LEU A 4 -2.06 -4.47 -4.54
C LEU A 4 -0.59 -4.32 -5.00
N TYR A 5 0.32 -4.37 -4.05
CA TYR A 5 1.74 -4.45 -4.35
C TYR A 5 2.08 -5.92 -4.57
N LEU A 6 2.09 -6.34 -5.82
CA LEU A 6 2.57 -7.65 -6.20
C LEU A 6 4.08 -7.62 -6.30
N SER A 7 4.66 -8.53 -5.55
CA SER A 7 6.01 -9.07 -5.59
C SER A 7 7.14 -8.15 -6.02
N GLY A 8 8.10 -8.00 -5.12
CA GLY A 8 9.40 -7.40 -5.37
C GLY A 8 10.14 -7.97 -6.58
N ARG A 9 9.99 -7.34 -7.71
CA ARG A 9 11.05 -7.22 -8.69
C ARG A 9 11.34 -5.75 -8.84
N PHE A 10 12.44 -5.31 -8.25
CA PHE A 10 13.14 -4.13 -8.70
C PHE A 10 13.53 -4.35 -10.16
N ILE A 11 12.70 -3.89 -11.08
CA ILE A 11 13.18 -3.57 -12.42
C ILE A 11 13.77 -2.17 -12.27
N SER A 12 15.07 -2.09 -12.12
CA SER A 12 15.83 -0.89 -12.35
C SER A 12 15.63 -0.49 -13.82
N SER A 13 14.56 0.23 -14.08
CA SER A 13 14.39 1.02 -15.28
C SER A 13 14.52 2.48 -14.87
N SER A 14 15.73 2.98 -14.97
CA SER A 14 16.06 4.39 -14.97
C SER A 14 15.39 5.05 -16.17
N LYS A 15 14.14 5.46 -16.06
CA LYS A 15 13.54 6.59 -16.78
C LYS A 15 12.07 6.71 -16.43
N VAL A 16 11.75 7.90 -15.88
CA VAL A 16 10.41 8.50 -15.77
C VAL A 16 9.50 7.98 -14.65
N VAL A 17 9.87 8.29 -13.43
CA VAL A 17 8.93 8.77 -12.41
C VAL A 17 9.40 10.17 -12.06
N PRO A 18 8.53 11.18 -11.96
CA PRO A 18 9.00 12.51 -11.56
C PRO A 18 9.61 12.42 -10.16
N GLN A 19 10.92 12.49 -10.11
CA GLN A 19 11.75 12.58 -8.91
C GLN A 19 11.58 13.94 -8.20
N ILE A 20 10.37 14.52 -8.20
CA ILE A 20 10.19 15.92 -7.85
C ILE A 20 9.85 16.13 -6.37
N ILE A 21 9.56 15.10 -5.58
CA ILE A 21 9.11 15.36 -4.19
C ILE A 21 9.99 14.69 -3.11
N LEU A 22 10.83 13.74 -3.40
CA LEU A 22 11.61 13.05 -2.36
C LEU A 22 13.05 13.54 -2.18
N SER A 23 13.62 14.32 -3.11
CA SER A 23 14.99 14.81 -2.99
C SER A 23 15.14 16.17 -2.30
N LEU A 24 14.05 16.82 -1.88
CA LEU A 24 14.09 18.18 -1.30
C LEU A 24 13.74 18.27 0.19
N ILE A 25 13.44 17.15 0.84
CA ILE A 25 13.20 17.19 2.29
C ILE A 25 14.33 16.44 2.98
N ASN A 26 15.30 17.20 3.49
CA ASN A 26 16.27 16.65 4.43
C ASN A 26 15.48 16.27 5.71
N PHE A 27 15.41 14.98 6.01
CA PHE A 27 14.63 14.41 7.12
C PHE A 27 14.95 15.05 8.48
N LYS A 28 16.16 15.58 8.64
CA LYS A 28 16.59 16.32 9.84
C LYS A 28 15.84 17.63 10.02
N ASP A 29 15.57 18.36 8.93
CA ASP A 29 14.90 19.67 9.01
C ASP A 29 13.39 19.55 9.27
N PHE A 30 12.81 18.38 8.93
CA PHE A 30 11.40 18.09 9.19
C PHE A 30 11.10 17.89 10.68
N PHE A 31 12.03 17.30 11.44
CA PHE A 31 11.85 17.02 12.87
C PHE A 31 12.36 18.12 13.79
N PHE A 32 13.30 18.97 13.37
CA PHE A 32 13.98 19.95 14.22
C PHE A 32 13.77 21.43 13.89
N GLY A 33 12.79 21.74 13.08
CA GLY A 33 12.11 23.05 13.13
C GLY A 33 12.83 24.25 12.57
N LYS A 34 13.65 24.13 11.51
CA LYS A 34 14.03 25.33 10.74
C LYS A 34 12.97 25.61 9.64
N PRO A 35 12.47 26.86 9.52
CA PRO A 35 11.49 27.15 8.49
C PRO A 35 12.14 27.07 7.10
N LEU A 36 11.63 26.19 6.25
CA LEU A 36 11.97 26.15 4.83
C LEU A 36 11.45 27.44 4.16
N GLN A 37 12.35 28.33 3.76
CA GLN A 37 12.01 29.47 2.91
C GLN A 37 11.92 29.00 1.45
N TYR A 38 10.69 28.73 1.00
CA TYR A 38 10.42 28.62 -0.43
C TYR A 38 10.00 29.99 -0.99
N PRO A 39 10.50 30.39 -2.17
CA PRO A 39 10.07 31.60 -2.83
C PRO A 39 8.70 31.41 -3.48
N PHE A 40 7.64 31.32 -2.67
CA PHE A 40 6.29 31.47 -3.20
C PHE A 40 5.94 32.95 -3.25
N SER A 41 5.58 33.44 -4.44
CA SER A 41 5.05 34.76 -4.67
C SER A 41 3.92 35.09 -3.68
N LYS A 42 3.96 36.26 -3.07
CA LYS A 42 2.97 36.75 -2.14
C LYS A 42 1.56 36.65 -2.73
N ALA A 43 0.78 35.68 -2.24
CA ALA A 43 -0.64 35.66 -2.48
C ALA A 43 -1.27 36.86 -1.76
N THR A 44 -1.82 37.79 -2.53
CA THR A 44 -2.59 38.91 -2.03
C THR A 44 -3.82 38.42 -1.30
N THR A 45 -3.82 38.59 0.02
CA THR A 45 -4.99 38.31 0.87
C THR A 45 -6.13 39.25 0.50
N ARG A 46 -7.21 38.68 -0.06
CA ARG A 46 -8.48 39.41 -0.21
C ARG A 46 -9.07 39.67 1.17
N LYS A 47 -9.17 40.95 1.55
CA LYS A 47 -9.93 41.42 2.71
C LYS A 47 -11.40 40.99 2.54
N GLY A 48 -11.90 40.11 3.40
CA GLY A 48 -13.32 39.77 3.44
C GLY A 48 -13.68 38.33 3.77
N GLU A 49 -12.74 37.41 3.98
CA GLU A 49 -13.05 36.07 4.39
C GLU A 49 -13.55 36.02 5.85
N LYS A 50 -14.85 35.72 6.02
CA LYS A 50 -15.42 35.34 7.32
C LYS A 50 -14.56 34.19 7.87
N LYS A 51 -13.94 34.42 9.05
CA LYS A 51 -13.27 33.36 9.84
C LYS A 51 -14.23 32.14 9.95
N MET A 52 -14.05 31.16 9.09
CA MET A 52 -14.71 29.88 9.29
C MET A 52 -14.32 29.38 10.68
N LYS A 53 -15.30 29.07 11.51
CA LYS A 53 -15.08 28.39 12.80
C LYS A 53 -14.14 27.23 12.50
N LYS A 54 -12.95 27.19 13.14
CA LYS A 54 -12.05 26.04 13.10
C LYS A 54 -12.85 24.83 13.57
N ASN A 55 -13.44 24.06 12.65
CA ASN A 55 -13.98 22.77 12.98
C ASN A 55 -12.81 21.97 13.55
N ASN A 56 -12.91 21.63 14.81
CA ASN A 56 -11.87 20.94 15.57
C ASN A 56 -11.88 19.47 15.10
N ILE A 57 -11.37 19.24 13.87
CA ILE A 57 -11.24 17.89 13.33
C ILE A 57 -10.12 17.21 14.11
N PRO A 58 -10.38 16.06 14.72
CA PRO A 58 -9.34 15.34 15.46
C PRO A 58 -8.15 15.00 14.58
N THR A 59 -6.95 14.97 15.15
CA THR A 59 -5.74 14.58 14.43
C THR A 59 -5.81 13.12 13.93
N ARG A 60 -6.41 12.24 14.74
CA ARG A 60 -6.61 10.82 14.42
C ARG A 60 -8.09 10.53 14.33
N ILE A 61 -8.48 9.89 13.25
CA ILE A 61 -9.85 9.47 12.97
C ILE A 61 -9.82 7.95 12.84
N TYR A 62 -10.65 7.28 13.62
CA TYR A 62 -10.82 5.84 13.60
C TYR A 62 -12.19 5.52 13.00
N LEU A 63 -12.24 4.49 12.20
CA LEU A 63 -13.46 3.87 11.73
C LEU A 63 -13.82 2.72 12.68
N THR A 64 -15.07 2.29 12.66
CA THR A 64 -15.55 1.12 13.38
C THR A 64 -15.37 -0.16 12.57
N GLU A 65 -15.45 -1.32 13.19
CA GLU A 65 -15.22 -2.62 12.51
C GLU A 65 -16.22 -2.89 11.39
N ASP A 66 -17.46 -2.45 11.54
CA ASP A 66 -18.51 -2.57 10.54
C ASP A 66 -18.24 -1.73 9.28
N GLN A 67 -17.31 -0.79 9.34
CA GLN A 67 -16.87 0.03 8.21
C GLN A 67 -15.67 -0.58 7.47
N ILE A 68 -15.18 -1.76 7.87
CA ILE A 68 -14.14 -2.49 7.13
C ILE A 68 -14.75 -2.99 5.82
N PRO A 69 -14.14 -2.69 4.65
CA PRO A 69 -14.64 -3.15 3.36
C PRO A 69 -14.72 -4.68 3.29
N THR A 70 -15.76 -5.20 2.63
CA THR A 70 -15.92 -6.63 2.33
C THR A 70 -15.34 -7.02 0.99
N THR A 71 -14.95 -6.04 0.17
CA THR A 71 -14.39 -6.25 -1.17
C THR A 71 -13.11 -5.45 -1.36
N TRP A 72 -12.20 -5.96 -2.18
CA TRP A 72 -11.08 -5.18 -2.73
C TRP A 72 -11.52 -4.49 -4.01
N TYR A 73 -11.13 -3.26 -4.17
CA TYR A 73 -11.36 -2.49 -5.39
C TYR A 73 -10.19 -2.65 -6.36
N ASN A 74 -10.50 -3.09 -7.57
CA ASN A 74 -9.55 -3.17 -8.66
C ASN A 74 -9.60 -1.87 -9.50
N LEU A 75 -8.62 -1.01 -9.28
CA LEU A 75 -8.50 0.26 -9.99
C LEU A 75 -8.44 0.08 -11.52
N ARG A 76 -7.87 -1.02 -12.02
CA ARG A 76 -7.73 -1.28 -13.46
C ARG A 76 -9.07 -1.31 -14.18
N ALA A 77 -10.13 -1.78 -13.52
CA ALA A 77 -11.47 -1.81 -14.12
C ALA A 77 -11.99 -0.43 -14.54
N ASP A 78 -11.58 0.62 -13.84
CA ASP A 78 -12.03 2.00 -14.07
C ASP A 78 -11.00 2.89 -14.79
N MET A 79 -9.83 2.36 -15.12
CA MET A 79 -8.83 3.12 -15.86
C MET A 79 -9.25 3.27 -17.33
N LYS A 80 -9.16 4.50 -17.85
CA LYS A 80 -9.41 4.77 -19.29
C LYS A 80 -8.39 4.04 -20.17
N GLU A 81 -7.12 4.08 -19.75
CA GLU A 81 -6.03 3.37 -20.40
C GLU A 81 -5.58 2.25 -19.47
N LYS A 82 -5.77 1.02 -19.88
CA LYS A 82 -5.33 -0.14 -19.11
C LYS A 82 -3.78 -0.19 -19.07
N PRO A 83 -3.19 -0.68 -17.97
CA PRO A 83 -1.75 -0.87 -17.91
C PRO A 83 -1.29 -1.82 -19.01
N ALA A 84 -0.06 -1.63 -19.49
CA ALA A 84 0.55 -2.58 -20.41
C ALA A 84 0.59 -3.99 -19.78
N PRO A 85 0.35 -5.04 -20.56
CA PRO A 85 0.37 -6.41 -20.03
C PRO A 85 1.76 -6.79 -19.52
N LEU A 86 1.79 -7.64 -18.50
CA LEU A 86 3.02 -8.30 -18.07
C LEU A 86 3.52 -9.20 -19.21
N LEU A 87 4.81 -9.12 -19.52
CA LEU A 87 5.40 -9.92 -20.60
C LEU A 87 6.25 -11.06 -20.05
N ASN A 88 6.10 -12.23 -20.64
CA ASN A 88 7.02 -13.34 -20.42
C ASN A 88 8.43 -12.94 -20.90
N PRO A 89 9.47 -13.03 -20.07
CA PRO A 89 10.81 -12.57 -20.41
C PRO A 89 11.45 -13.34 -21.59
N GLY A 90 11.08 -14.59 -21.80
CA GLY A 90 11.57 -15.43 -22.89
C GLY A 90 10.85 -15.17 -24.21
N THR A 91 9.51 -15.20 -24.18
CA THR A 91 8.69 -15.12 -25.41
C THR A 91 8.33 -13.69 -25.81
N LYS A 92 8.46 -12.72 -24.89
CA LYS A 92 8.03 -11.32 -25.05
C LYS A 92 6.51 -11.16 -25.33
N LYS A 93 5.73 -12.22 -25.13
CA LYS A 93 4.28 -12.19 -25.25
C LYS A 93 3.64 -11.91 -23.89
N PRO A 94 2.37 -11.46 -23.83
CA PRO A 94 1.63 -11.34 -22.60
C PRO A 94 1.64 -12.64 -21.79
N VAL A 95 1.90 -12.53 -20.49
CA VAL A 95 1.92 -13.66 -19.56
C VAL A 95 0.50 -14.22 -19.40
N THR A 96 0.38 -15.54 -19.36
CA THR A 96 -0.86 -16.26 -19.05
C THR A 96 -1.00 -16.55 -17.55
N VAL A 97 -2.22 -16.87 -17.08
CA VAL A 97 -2.46 -17.31 -15.70
C VAL A 97 -1.57 -18.54 -15.38
N SER A 98 -1.51 -19.52 -16.27
CA SER A 98 -0.71 -20.74 -16.08
C SER A 98 0.79 -20.44 -15.92
N GLU A 99 1.34 -19.52 -16.69
CA GLU A 99 2.75 -19.13 -16.57
C GLU A 99 3.00 -18.39 -15.23
N LEU A 100 2.09 -17.53 -14.83
CA LEU A 100 2.22 -16.78 -13.57
C LEU A 100 2.02 -17.68 -12.36
N SER A 101 1.22 -18.74 -12.48
CA SER A 101 0.98 -19.74 -11.44
C SER A 101 2.20 -20.62 -11.11
N ASN A 102 3.26 -20.57 -11.91
CA ASN A 102 4.54 -21.16 -11.51
C ASN A 102 5.23 -20.45 -10.34
N VAL A 103 4.81 -19.22 -10.04
CA VAL A 103 5.42 -18.38 -8.98
C VAL A 103 4.41 -18.03 -7.90
N PHE A 104 3.14 -17.82 -8.26
CA PHE A 104 2.05 -17.45 -7.35
C PHE A 104 0.97 -18.54 -7.33
N CYS A 105 0.12 -18.54 -6.32
CA CYS A 105 -1.08 -19.38 -6.39
C CYS A 105 -2.02 -18.86 -7.49
N GLU A 106 -2.81 -19.78 -8.05
CA GLU A 106 -3.65 -19.54 -9.23
C GLU A 106 -4.61 -18.36 -9.03
N LYS A 107 -5.25 -18.28 -7.87
CA LYS A 107 -6.18 -17.17 -7.55
C LYS A 107 -5.53 -15.80 -7.59
N LEU A 108 -4.27 -15.69 -7.16
CA LEU A 108 -3.51 -14.43 -7.26
C LEU A 108 -3.12 -14.13 -8.71
N ALA A 109 -2.75 -15.16 -9.49
CA ALA A 109 -2.43 -15.01 -10.90
C ALA A 109 -3.65 -14.52 -11.71
N GLU A 110 -4.84 -15.08 -11.44
CA GLU A 110 -6.10 -14.62 -12.02
C GLU A 110 -6.37 -13.14 -11.70
N GLN A 111 -6.33 -12.77 -10.41
CA GLN A 111 -6.60 -11.40 -9.99
C GLN A 111 -5.58 -10.39 -10.54
N GLU A 112 -4.31 -10.80 -10.66
CA GLU A 112 -3.26 -9.95 -11.23
C GLU A 112 -3.50 -9.63 -12.70
N LEU A 113 -4.03 -10.57 -13.46
CA LEU A 113 -4.27 -10.39 -14.89
C LEU A 113 -5.67 -9.85 -15.21
N ASP A 114 -6.57 -9.79 -14.23
CA ASP A 114 -7.93 -9.27 -14.41
C ASP A 114 -7.92 -7.74 -14.48
N ASN A 115 -8.36 -7.21 -15.62
CA ASN A 115 -8.49 -5.77 -15.85
C ASN A 115 -9.94 -5.28 -15.81
N ASP A 116 -10.92 -6.16 -15.63
CA ASP A 116 -12.33 -5.87 -15.87
C ASP A 116 -13.20 -6.00 -14.63
N THR A 117 -12.90 -6.96 -13.76
CA THR A 117 -13.62 -7.13 -12.49
C THR A 117 -13.31 -5.99 -11.54
N ARG A 118 -14.32 -5.19 -11.20
CA ARG A 118 -14.16 -3.98 -10.37
C ARG A 118 -13.94 -4.30 -8.89
N TYR A 119 -14.60 -5.33 -8.37
CA TYR A 119 -14.55 -5.71 -6.95
C TYR A 119 -14.32 -7.20 -6.80
N PHE A 120 -13.35 -7.56 -5.95
CA PHE A 120 -13.12 -8.92 -5.53
C PHE A 120 -13.56 -9.09 -4.07
N GLU A 121 -14.35 -10.11 -3.79
CA GLU A 121 -14.74 -10.45 -2.43
C GLU A 121 -13.52 -10.75 -1.56
N ILE A 122 -13.50 -10.17 -0.35
CA ILE A 122 -12.49 -10.52 0.65
C ILE A 122 -12.98 -11.77 1.40
N PRO A 123 -12.24 -12.89 1.35
CA PRO A 123 -12.62 -14.09 2.10
C PRO A 123 -12.86 -13.79 3.58
N LYS A 124 -13.81 -14.50 4.19
CA LYS A 124 -14.19 -14.28 5.59
C LYS A 124 -12.98 -14.39 6.52
N GLU A 125 -12.13 -15.37 6.31
CA GLU A 125 -10.93 -15.64 7.11
C GLU A 125 -9.92 -14.49 7.01
N VAL A 126 -9.78 -13.88 5.84
CA VAL A 126 -8.94 -12.69 5.66
C VAL A 126 -9.56 -11.48 6.33
N ARG A 127 -10.90 -11.33 6.30
CA ARG A 127 -11.58 -10.26 7.04
C ARG A 127 -11.42 -10.43 8.55
N ASP A 128 -11.49 -11.66 9.05
CA ASP A 128 -11.30 -11.94 10.49
C ASP A 128 -9.85 -11.63 10.91
N PHE A 129 -8.86 -11.93 10.08
CA PHE A 129 -7.48 -11.49 10.29
C PHE A 129 -7.35 -9.96 10.31
N TYR A 130 -8.00 -9.27 9.37
CA TYR A 130 -7.97 -7.81 9.29
C TYR A 130 -8.52 -7.13 10.54
N LYS A 131 -9.52 -7.69 11.20
CA LYS A 131 -10.10 -7.13 12.43
C LYS A 131 -9.08 -6.99 13.58
N MET A 132 -7.98 -7.74 13.56
CA MET A 132 -6.96 -7.65 14.60
C MET A 132 -6.21 -6.32 14.59
N TYR A 133 -6.14 -5.62 13.45
CA TYR A 133 -5.35 -4.39 13.33
C TYR A 133 -5.98 -3.31 12.44
N ARG A 134 -7.06 -3.60 11.77
CA ARG A 134 -7.79 -2.67 10.91
C ARG A 134 -9.13 -2.28 11.56
N PRO A 135 -9.67 -1.09 11.21
CA PRO A 135 -9.18 -0.12 10.22
C PRO A 135 -7.96 0.66 10.73
N SER A 136 -6.99 0.90 9.83
CA SER A 136 -5.84 1.76 10.15
C SER A 136 -6.30 3.19 10.41
N PRO A 137 -5.67 3.93 11.35
CA PRO A 137 -6.02 5.32 11.62
C PRO A 137 -5.87 6.20 10.38
N LEU A 138 -6.84 7.10 10.16
CA LEU A 138 -6.68 8.22 9.24
C LEU A 138 -6.14 9.41 10.03
N VAL A 139 -4.95 9.88 9.69
CA VAL A 139 -4.26 10.94 10.43
C VAL A 139 -4.21 12.20 9.58
N ARG A 140 -4.58 13.33 10.17
CA ARG A 140 -4.46 14.63 9.50
C ARG A 140 -3.05 15.19 9.66
N ALA A 141 -2.46 15.61 8.56
CA ALA A 141 -1.08 16.10 8.49
C ALA A 141 -1.02 17.63 8.69
N TYR A 142 -1.47 18.14 9.84
CA TYR A 142 -1.51 19.58 10.14
C TYR A 142 -0.17 20.29 9.96
N ASN A 143 0.92 19.65 10.35
CA ASN A 143 2.25 20.24 10.22
C ASN A 143 2.68 20.36 8.75
N LEU A 144 2.31 19.38 7.91
CA LEU A 144 2.56 19.41 6.48
C LEU A 144 1.71 20.51 5.80
N GLU A 145 0.42 20.61 6.15
CA GLU A 145 -0.46 21.68 5.67
C GLU A 145 0.14 23.05 5.98
N LYS A 146 0.62 23.24 7.21
CA LYS A 146 1.26 24.49 7.65
C LYS A 146 2.57 24.74 6.90
N ALA A 147 3.42 23.74 6.74
CA ALA A 147 4.71 23.88 6.05
C ALA A 147 4.53 24.25 4.58
N LEU A 148 3.48 23.69 3.92
CA LEU A 148 3.14 24.00 2.54
C LEU A 148 2.35 25.31 2.36
N GLY A 149 1.87 25.92 3.42
CA GLY A 149 1.01 27.12 3.36
C GLY A 149 -0.28 26.89 2.56
N THR A 150 -0.77 25.65 2.49
CA THR A 150 -1.92 25.26 1.66
C THR A 150 -3.23 25.31 2.43
N PRO A 151 -4.38 25.70 1.79
CA PRO A 151 -5.70 25.55 2.36
C PRO A 151 -6.21 24.09 2.27
N ALA A 152 -5.53 23.21 1.55
CA ALA A 152 -5.91 21.81 1.40
C ALA A 152 -5.83 21.07 2.74
N ARG A 153 -6.78 20.15 2.94
CA ARG A 153 -6.76 19.23 4.09
C ARG A 153 -6.03 17.96 3.67
N ILE A 154 -4.86 17.70 4.25
CA ILE A 154 -4.00 16.58 3.90
C ILE A 154 -4.15 15.48 4.96
N TYR A 155 -4.42 14.26 4.52
CA TYR A 155 -4.57 13.09 5.37
C TYR A 155 -3.72 11.94 4.86
N PHE A 156 -3.30 11.07 5.77
CA PHE A 156 -2.66 9.81 5.42
C PHE A 156 -3.23 8.67 6.27
N LYS A 157 -3.33 7.48 5.67
CA LYS A 157 -3.61 6.24 6.39
C LYS A 157 -2.33 5.76 7.05
N TYR A 158 -2.37 5.62 8.37
CA TYR A 158 -1.20 5.18 9.13
C TYR A 158 -1.11 3.66 9.16
N GLU A 159 -0.44 3.08 8.18
CA GLU A 159 -0.29 1.64 8.01
C GLU A 159 0.86 1.02 8.85
N GLY A 160 1.59 1.82 9.61
CA GLY A 160 2.56 1.35 10.61
C GLY A 160 1.92 0.88 11.93
N ASN A 161 0.59 0.92 12.04
CA ASN A 161 -0.15 0.58 13.26
C ASN A 161 -0.55 -0.92 13.28
N ASN A 162 0.38 -1.78 12.94
CA ASN A 162 0.23 -3.23 13.02
C ASN A 162 1.55 -3.90 13.41
N THR A 163 1.53 -5.19 13.69
CA THR A 163 2.67 -5.95 14.20
C THR A 163 3.84 -6.01 13.20
N SER A 164 3.56 -6.02 11.90
CA SER A 164 4.59 -5.98 10.87
C SER A 164 5.18 -4.59 10.62
N GLY A 165 4.59 -3.54 11.21
CA GLY A 165 5.00 -2.16 11.07
C GLY A 165 4.82 -1.56 9.68
N SER A 166 4.01 -2.18 8.80
CA SER A 166 3.83 -1.72 7.42
C SER A 166 2.52 -2.18 6.78
N HIS A 167 2.15 -1.51 5.66
CA HIS A 167 1.01 -1.90 4.83
C HIS A 167 1.13 -3.28 4.18
N LYS A 168 2.30 -3.88 4.19
CA LYS A 168 2.56 -5.19 3.54
C LYS A 168 1.73 -6.31 4.13
N LEU A 169 1.37 -6.22 5.41
CA LEU A 169 0.51 -7.18 6.08
C LEU A 169 -0.86 -7.31 5.39
N ASN A 170 -1.38 -6.22 4.82
CA ASN A 170 -2.66 -6.23 4.12
C ASN A 170 -2.69 -7.19 2.92
N SER A 171 -1.61 -7.25 2.15
CA SER A 171 -1.50 -8.16 1.01
C SER A 171 -0.97 -9.54 1.40
N ALA A 172 -0.09 -9.61 2.40
CA ALA A 172 0.45 -10.88 2.88
C ALA A 172 -0.66 -11.82 3.36
N ALA A 173 -1.62 -11.30 4.14
CA ALA A 173 -2.77 -12.08 4.62
C ALA A 173 -3.55 -12.75 3.49
N ALA A 174 -3.86 -12.01 2.43
CA ALA A 174 -4.59 -12.55 1.30
C ALA A 174 -3.76 -13.60 0.52
N GLN A 175 -2.47 -13.33 0.32
CA GLN A 175 -1.59 -14.25 -0.41
C GLN A 175 -1.43 -15.58 0.32
N VAL A 176 -1.23 -15.54 1.63
CA VAL A 176 -1.12 -16.78 2.44
C VAL A 176 -2.45 -17.52 2.48
N TYR A 177 -3.57 -16.82 2.64
CA TYR A 177 -4.89 -17.44 2.62
C TYR A 177 -5.12 -18.21 1.31
N TYR A 178 -4.95 -17.56 0.16
CA TYR A 178 -5.17 -18.21 -1.14
C TYR A 178 -4.20 -19.38 -1.40
N ALA A 179 -2.96 -19.26 -0.96
CA ALA A 179 -2.00 -20.37 -1.06
C ALA A 179 -2.45 -21.59 -0.24
N LYS A 180 -2.95 -21.35 0.98
CA LYS A 180 -3.51 -22.40 1.82
C LYS A 180 -4.78 -23.01 1.22
N ASP A 181 -5.70 -22.16 0.75
CA ASP A 181 -6.97 -22.57 0.13
C ASP A 181 -6.74 -23.45 -1.09
N GLN A 182 -5.73 -23.14 -1.89
CA GLN A 182 -5.29 -23.96 -3.02
C GLN A 182 -4.61 -25.28 -2.59
N GLY A 183 -4.32 -25.48 -1.32
CA GLY A 183 -3.69 -26.68 -0.78
C GLY A 183 -2.16 -26.74 -0.93
N LEU A 184 -1.50 -25.60 -1.09
CA LEU A 184 -0.04 -25.53 -1.10
C LEU A 184 0.53 -25.97 0.24
N LYS A 185 1.70 -26.61 0.21
CA LYS A 185 2.35 -27.17 1.41
C LYS A 185 3.17 -26.17 2.20
N GLY A 186 3.45 -25.01 1.61
CA GLY A 186 4.22 -23.94 2.22
C GLY A 186 4.54 -22.84 1.22
N LEU A 187 5.15 -21.79 1.72
CA LEU A 187 5.58 -20.63 0.95
C LEU A 187 7.08 -20.40 1.09
N THR A 188 7.66 -19.83 0.07
CA THR A 188 9.01 -19.27 0.11
C THR A 188 8.99 -17.83 -0.33
N THR A 189 9.83 -17.00 0.27
CA THR A 189 9.98 -15.61 -0.16
C THR A 189 11.39 -15.11 0.13
N GLU A 190 11.77 -14.02 -0.52
CA GLU A 190 12.90 -13.22 -0.13
C GLU A 190 12.43 -11.95 0.59
N THR A 191 13.31 -11.34 1.38
CA THR A 191 13.09 -10.03 1.99
C THR A 191 14.44 -9.31 2.17
N GLY A 192 14.48 -8.03 1.78
CA GLY A 192 15.66 -7.19 2.01
C GLY A 192 15.73 -6.73 3.47
N ALA A 193 15.04 -5.64 3.80
CA ALA A 193 15.02 -5.04 5.15
C ALA A 193 14.13 -5.77 6.18
N GLY A 194 13.47 -6.87 5.81
CA GLY A 194 12.70 -7.72 6.71
C GLY A 194 11.18 -7.48 6.76
N GLN A 195 10.67 -6.34 6.36
CA GLN A 195 9.25 -6.00 6.51
C GLN A 195 8.30 -6.97 5.77
N TRP A 196 8.67 -7.39 4.56
CA TRP A 196 7.87 -8.35 3.81
C TRP A 196 7.91 -9.74 4.46
N GLY A 197 9.09 -10.20 4.85
CA GLY A 197 9.26 -11.46 5.57
C GLY A 197 8.47 -11.48 6.87
N THR A 198 8.49 -10.40 7.65
CA THR A 198 7.69 -10.27 8.89
C THR A 198 6.19 -10.35 8.61
N ALA A 199 5.69 -9.65 7.60
CA ALA A 199 4.28 -9.66 7.26
C ALA A 199 3.81 -11.06 6.80
N LEU A 200 4.62 -11.76 5.99
CA LEU A 200 4.32 -13.13 5.59
C LEU A 200 4.43 -14.11 6.76
N ALA A 201 5.40 -13.94 7.65
CA ALA A 201 5.56 -14.80 8.82
C ALA A 201 4.35 -14.72 9.75
N GLU A 202 3.87 -13.51 10.03
CA GLU A 202 2.66 -13.29 10.84
C GLU A 202 1.42 -13.92 10.18
N SER A 203 1.22 -13.66 8.89
CA SER A 203 0.11 -14.23 8.13
C SER A 203 0.20 -15.76 8.05
N SER A 204 1.39 -16.30 7.83
CA SER A 204 1.63 -17.75 7.75
C SER A 204 1.37 -18.45 9.08
N ALA A 205 1.77 -17.83 10.19
CA ALA A 205 1.46 -18.33 11.52
C ALA A 205 -0.05 -18.36 11.78
N PHE A 206 -0.76 -17.29 11.42
CA PHE A 206 -2.20 -17.21 11.61
C PHE A 206 -2.95 -18.29 10.80
N PHE A 207 -2.59 -18.45 9.53
CA PHE A 207 -3.22 -19.42 8.65
C PHE A 207 -2.65 -20.83 8.75
N ASN A 208 -1.65 -21.05 9.61
CA ASN A 208 -0.97 -22.34 9.78
C ASN A 208 -0.44 -22.92 8.45
N LEU A 209 0.36 -22.13 7.74
CA LEU A 209 1.03 -22.52 6.50
C LEU A 209 2.54 -22.33 6.66
N PRO A 210 3.38 -23.37 6.46
CA PRO A 210 4.84 -23.24 6.59
C PRO A 210 5.42 -22.17 5.68
N LEU A 211 6.41 -21.41 6.18
CA LEU A 211 7.09 -20.35 5.45
C LEU A 211 8.58 -20.45 5.59
N THR A 212 9.30 -20.31 4.49
CA THR A 212 10.76 -20.09 4.48
C THR A 212 11.06 -18.69 3.95
N VAL A 213 11.76 -17.88 4.75
CA VAL A 213 12.17 -16.53 4.39
C VAL A 213 13.67 -16.49 4.13
N TYR A 214 14.05 -16.09 2.92
CA TYR A 214 15.43 -15.83 2.55
C TYR A 214 15.74 -14.35 2.75
N MET A 215 16.68 -14.05 3.63
CA MET A 215 17.13 -12.68 3.87
C MET A 215 18.44 -12.39 3.16
N VAL A 216 18.57 -11.18 2.63
CA VAL A 216 19.83 -10.68 2.11
C VAL A 216 20.84 -10.57 3.27
N LYS A 217 22.03 -11.14 3.10
CA LYS A 217 23.06 -11.18 4.15
C LYS A 217 23.65 -9.80 4.45
N VAL A 218 23.64 -8.92 3.45
CA VAL A 218 24.13 -7.53 3.53
C VAL A 218 23.15 -6.65 2.78
N SER A 219 22.56 -5.69 3.45
CA SER A 219 21.70 -4.65 2.88
C SER A 219 22.15 -3.28 3.37
#